data_11c61bc6f4cc60557e32facc1f6f4a85
#
_entry.id   11c61bc6f4cc60557e32facc1f6f4a85
#
_cell.length_a   1.000
_cell.length_b   1.000
_cell.length_c   1.000
_cell.angle_alpha   90.00
_cell.angle_beta   90.00
_cell.angle_gamma   90.00
#
_symmetry.space_group_name_H-M   'P 1'
#
loop_
_entity.id
_entity.type
_entity.pdbx_description
1 polymer ?
#
loop_
_entity_poly.entity_id
_entity_poly.type
_entity_poly.pdbx_seq_one_letter_code
_entity_poly.pdbx_strand_id
1 'polypeptide(L)'
;MNKNIATTPSLSFKEALCKEWSNLNNLKGRSSRTEFWWFMLVFYIALQIVSGILSLFLPELASTVVQSILMGFAFAVTVRRLQDGGHSMLWVAISWVANLALNVSLFASDEWATFQATANPEDLIAVLTLPQVALLGTVTTITGLVTIVFCCLDGTPGPNKYGESPKYAVKQDPASEATQAI
;
A
#
# COMPACT_ATOMS: atom_id res chain seq x y z
N MET A 1 -0.72 5.38 -30.03
CA MET A 1 -1.44 6.14 -28.99
C MET A 1 -2.87 6.32 -29.49
N ASN A 2 -3.85 5.75 -28.79
CA ASN A 2 -5.24 5.72 -29.25
C ASN A 2 -5.81 7.15 -29.18
N LYS A 3 -6.23 7.72 -30.31
CA LYS A 3 -6.67 9.13 -30.44
C LYS A 3 -7.93 9.51 -29.61
N ASN A 4 -8.58 8.52 -29.02
CA ASN A 4 -9.85 8.69 -28.31
C ASN A 4 -9.72 8.70 -26.77
N ILE A 5 -8.53 8.92 -26.21
CA ILE A 5 -8.31 8.96 -24.78
C ILE A 5 -7.99 10.40 -24.35
N ALA A 6 -8.76 10.93 -23.42
CA ALA A 6 -8.51 12.20 -22.76
C ALA A 6 -8.11 12.00 -21.30
N THR A 7 -7.30 12.89 -20.76
CA THR A 7 -6.99 12.90 -19.32
C THR A 7 -8.15 13.55 -18.56
N THR A 8 -8.60 12.90 -17.50
CA THR A 8 -9.51 13.52 -16.53
C THR A 8 -8.75 14.51 -15.64
N PRO A 9 -9.37 15.59 -15.16
CA PRO A 9 -8.76 16.46 -14.16
C PRO A 9 -8.34 15.64 -12.94
N SER A 10 -7.18 15.95 -12.35
CA SER A 10 -6.77 15.34 -11.10
C SER A 10 -7.70 15.80 -9.97
N LEU A 11 -8.08 14.88 -9.08
CA LEU A 11 -8.85 15.21 -7.90
C LEU A 11 -8.04 16.17 -6.99
N SER A 12 -8.75 17.07 -6.34
CA SER A 12 -8.18 17.88 -5.28
C SER A 12 -7.71 16.99 -4.11
N PHE A 13 -6.84 17.52 -3.26
CA PHE A 13 -6.36 16.81 -2.06
C PHE A 13 -7.50 16.24 -1.20
N LYS A 14 -8.52 17.07 -0.91
CA LYS A 14 -9.67 16.67 -0.09
C LYS A 14 -10.49 15.56 -0.76
N GLU A 15 -10.77 15.70 -2.03
CA GLU A 15 -11.54 14.69 -2.79
C GLU A 15 -10.79 13.35 -2.87
N ALA A 16 -9.47 13.41 -3.09
CA ALA A 16 -8.61 12.22 -3.11
C ALA A 16 -8.67 11.47 -1.78
N LEU A 17 -8.53 12.18 -0.66
CA LEU A 17 -8.62 11.58 0.68
C LEU A 17 -10.01 10.99 0.96
N CYS A 18 -11.08 11.74 0.69
CA CYS A 18 -12.45 11.27 0.93
C CYS A 18 -12.77 10.02 0.10
N LYS A 19 -12.34 9.99 -1.17
CA LYS A 19 -12.53 8.84 -2.06
C LYS A 19 -11.81 7.60 -1.54
N GLU A 20 -10.54 7.72 -1.16
CA GLU A 20 -9.77 6.58 -0.64
C GLU A 20 -10.31 6.12 0.72
N TRP A 21 -10.68 7.05 1.60
CA TRP A 21 -11.27 6.75 2.89
C TRP A 21 -12.59 5.97 2.78
N SER A 22 -13.48 6.35 1.87
CA SER A 22 -14.74 5.65 1.63
C SER A 22 -14.56 4.25 1.02
N ASN A 23 -13.38 3.96 0.46
CA ASN A 23 -13.06 2.70 -0.21
C ASN A 23 -12.02 1.83 0.53
N LEU A 24 -11.79 2.05 1.83
CA LEU A 24 -10.78 1.32 2.60
C LEU A 24 -10.98 -0.21 2.59
N ASN A 25 -12.21 -0.67 2.54
CA ASN A 25 -12.55 -2.09 2.52
C ASN A 25 -12.72 -2.66 1.10
N ASN A 26 -12.52 -1.85 0.07
CA ASN A 26 -12.72 -2.25 -1.31
C ASN A 26 -11.39 -2.62 -1.98
N LEU A 27 -11.21 -3.91 -2.29
CA LEU A 27 -10.03 -4.41 -3.00
C LEU A 27 -10.19 -4.37 -4.53
N LYS A 28 -11.37 -3.99 -5.03
CA LYS A 28 -11.65 -3.89 -6.46
C LYS A 28 -11.61 -2.45 -6.92
N GLY A 29 -11.19 -2.25 -8.16
CA GLY A 29 -11.14 -0.93 -8.78
C GLY A 29 -9.71 -0.43 -8.97
N ARG A 30 -9.58 0.84 -9.25
CA ARG A 30 -8.30 1.48 -9.60
C ARG A 30 -8.14 2.78 -8.82
N SER A 31 -6.92 3.07 -8.39
CA SER A 31 -6.53 4.31 -7.72
C SER A 31 -5.44 5.01 -8.52
N SER A 32 -5.63 6.30 -8.83
CA SER A 32 -4.62 7.12 -9.49
C SER A 32 -3.42 7.38 -8.58
N ARG A 33 -2.28 7.79 -9.17
CA ARG A 33 -1.09 8.17 -8.38
C ARG A 33 -1.38 9.27 -7.36
N THR A 34 -2.13 10.29 -7.76
CA THR A 34 -2.47 11.43 -6.90
C THR A 34 -3.29 10.98 -5.70
N GLU A 35 -4.33 10.15 -5.93
CA GLU A 35 -5.18 9.60 -4.87
C GLU A 35 -4.35 8.76 -3.89
N PHE A 36 -3.54 7.83 -4.42
CA PHE A 36 -2.69 6.95 -3.65
C PHE A 36 -1.69 7.71 -2.77
N TRP A 37 -0.89 8.62 -3.36
CA TRP A 37 0.18 9.27 -2.62
C TRP A 37 -0.34 10.27 -1.57
N TRP A 38 -1.41 11.01 -1.85
CA TRP A 38 -2.03 11.89 -0.85
C TRP A 38 -2.60 11.10 0.33
N PHE A 39 -3.28 9.99 0.04
CA PHE A 39 -3.79 9.12 1.09
C PHE A 39 -2.65 8.53 1.93
N MET A 40 -1.64 7.94 1.30
CA MET A 40 -0.50 7.33 2.00
C MET A 40 0.26 8.31 2.86
N LEU A 41 0.46 9.56 2.40
CA LEU A 41 1.13 10.61 3.17
C LEU A 41 0.36 10.90 4.47
N VAL A 42 -0.92 11.20 4.36
CA VAL A 42 -1.76 11.53 5.54
C VAL A 42 -1.90 10.32 6.45
N PHE A 43 -2.14 9.15 5.88
CA PHE A 43 -2.29 7.91 6.63
C PHE A 43 -1.03 7.56 7.41
N TYR A 44 0.15 7.67 6.78
CA TYR A 44 1.42 7.36 7.43
C TYR A 44 1.73 8.33 8.58
N ILE A 45 1.50 9.64 8.38
CA ILE A 45 1.65 10.65 9.44
C ILE A 45 0.71 10.34 10.61
N ALA A 46 -0.58 10.06 10.33
CA ALA A 46 -1.55 9.71 11.34
C ALA A 46 -1.17 8.42 12.09
N LEU A 47 -0.69 7.41 11.36
CA LEU A 47 -0.22 6.16 11.94
C LEU A 47 0.95 6.38 12.92
N GLN A 48 1.92 7.21 12.56
CA GLN A 48 3.06 7.52 13.42
C GLN A 48 2.64 8.25 14.71
N ILE A 49 1.70 9.19 14.60
CA ILE A 49 1.15 9.89 15.77
C ILE A 49 0.41 8.88 16.69
N VAL A 50 -0.46 8.06 16.11
CA VAL A 50 -1.19 7.04 16.87
C VAL A 50 -0.24 6.04 17.52
N SER A 51 0.78 5.58 16.80
CA SER A 51 1.80 4.67 17.32
C SER A 51 2.57 5.27 18.50
N GLY A 52 2.98 6.53 18.38
CA GLY A 52 3.67 7.23 19.46
C GLY A 52 2.79 7.38 20.72
N ILE A 53 1.50 7.63 20.54
CA ILE A 53 0.56 7.69 21.67
C ILE A 53 0.37 6.29 22.29
N LEU A 54 0.15 5.27 21.46
CA LEU A 54 -0.08 3.90 21.94
C LEU A 54 1.13 3.35 22.72
N SER A 55 2.34 3.66 22.30
CA SER A 55 3.57 3.23 22.97
C SER A 55 3.72 3.77 24.42
N LEU A 56 3.00 4.84 24.76
CA LEU A 56 2.97 5.37 26.13
C LEU A 56 2.08 4.57 27.06
N PHE A 57 1.11 3.83 26.54
CA PHE A 57 0.07 3.16 27.33
C PHE A 57 0.07 1.63 27.17
N LEU A 58 0.62 1.11 26.09
CA LEU A 58 0.57 -0.30 25.75
C LEU A 58 1.98 -0.92 25.76
N PRO A 59 2.09 -2.20 26.17
CA PRO A 59 3.30 -2.98 25.94
C PRO A 59 3.64 -3.04 24.45
N GLU A 60 4.91 -3.19 24.12
CA GLU A 60 5.41 -3.16 22.74
C GLU A 60 4.69 -4.17 21.82
N LEU A 61 4.48 -5.39 22.27
CA LEU A 61 3.74 -6.40 21.50
C LEU A 61 2.33 -5.92 21.15
N ALA A 62 1.61 -5.35 22.12
CA ALA A 62 0.25 -4.87 21.90
C ALA A 62 0.23 -3.68 20.94
N SER A 63 1.15 -2.74 21.06
CA SER A 63 1.26 -1.59 20.16
C SER A 63 1.59 -2.04 18.72
N THR A 64 2.48 -3.01 18.55
CA THR A 64 2.83 -3.59 17.23
C THR A 64 1.65 -4.31 16.59
N VAL A 65 0.89 -5.07 17.36
CA VAL A 65 -0.34 -5.72 16.85
C VAL A 65 -1.35 -4.68 16.36
N VAL A 66 -1.59 -3.64 17.14
CA VAL A 66 -2.51 -2.55 16.73
C VAL A 66 -2.03 -1.85 15.46
N GLN A 67 -0.73 -1.54 15.37
CA GLN A 67 -0.13 -0.95 14.16
C GLN A 67 -0.31 -1.87 12.94
N SER A 68 -0.08 -3.17 13.08
CA SER A 68 -0.25 -4.15 12.00
C SER A 68 -1.69 -4.20 11.50
N ILE A 69 -2.67 -4.09 12.39
CA ILE A 69 -4.09 -4.02 12.04
C ILE A 69 -4.39 -2.71 11.29
N LEU A 70 -3.90 -1.58 11.79
CA LEU A 70 -4.10 -0.27 11.15
C LEU A 70 -3.47 -0.22 9.76
N MET A 71 -2.29 -0.81 9.57
CA MET A 71 -1.66 -0.93 8.25
C MET A 71 -2.54 -1.70 7.25
N GLY A 72 -3.49 -2.54 7.72
CA GLY A 72 -4.49 -3.21 6.86
C GLY A 72 -5.26 -2.25 5.96
N PHE A 73 -5.49 -1.03 6.38
CA PHE A 73 -6.15 -0.02 5.55
C PHE A 73 -5.30 0.42 4.35
N ALA A 74 -3.98 0.50 4.53
CA ALA A 74 -3.06 0.80 3.43
C ALA A 74 -3.00 -0.33 2.39
N PHE A 75 -3.28 -1.58 2.78
CA PHE A 75 -3.28 -2.72 1.88
C PHE A 75 -4.28 -2.54 0.73
N ALA A 76 -5.53 -2.20 1.03
CA ALA A 76 -6.58 -2.04 0.02
C ALA A 76 -6.24 -0.94 -1.00
N VAL A 77 -5.74 0.20 -0.52
CA VAL A 77 -5.34 1.33 -1.38
C VAL A 77 -4.18 0.92 -2.29
N THR A 78 -3.18 0.22 -1.73
CA THR A 78 -2.01 -0.27 -2.48
C THR A 78 -2.43 -1.29 -3.54
N VAL A 79 -3.32 -2.22 -3.20
CA VAL A 79 -3.88 -3.17 -4.18
C VAL A 79 -4.55 -2.44 -5.35
N ARG A 80 -5.43 -1.47 -5.09
CA ARG A 80 -6.07 -0.69 -6.16
C ARG A 80 -5.07 0.10 -7.00
N ARG A 81 -3.98 0.56 -6.38
CA ARG A 81 -2.90 1.24 -7.11
C ARG A 81 -2.16 0.29 -8.05
N LEU A 82 -1.82 -0.92 -7.61
CA LEU A 82 -1.23 -1.94 -8.47
C LEU A 82 -2.18 -2.33 -9.62
N GLN A 83 -3.47 -2.47 -9.33
CA GLN A 83 -4.50 -2.76 -10.31
C GLN A 83 -4.62 -1.65 -11.37
N ASP A 84 -4.36 -0.40 -11.02
CA ASP A 84 -4.32 0.71 -11.97
C ASP A 84 -3.20 0.54 -13.01
N GLY A 85 -2.04 0.04 -12.60
CA GLY A 85 -0.94 -0.36 -13.49
C GLY A 85 -1.13 -1.70 -14.19
N GLY A 86 -2.25 -2.43 -13.92
CA GLY A 86 -2.50 -3.78 -14.45
C GLY A 86 -1.72 -4.89 -13.73
N HIS A 87 -1.05 -4.57 -12.64
CA HIS A 87 -0.24 -5.51 -11.85
C HIS A 87 -1.10 -6.37 -10.90
N SER A 88 -0.53 -7.50 -10.49
CA SER A 88 -1.20 -8.41 -9.56
C SER A 88 -1.07 -7.92 -8.12
N MET A 89 -2.13 -8.13 -7.32
CA MET A 89 -2.11 -7.91 -5.87
C MET A 89 -1.14 -8.84 -5.12
N LEU A 90 -0.65 -9.90 -5.76
CA LEU A 90 0.25 -10.87 -5.12
C LEU A 90 1.53 -10.22 -4.58
N TRP A 91 2.05 -9.18 -5.22
CA TRP A 91 3.24 -8.46 -4.74
C TRP A 91 3.03 -7.87 -3.35
N VAL A 92 1.89 -7.20 -3.15
CA VAL A 92 1.51 -6.64 -1.85
C VAL A 92 1.22 -7.75 -0.84
N ALA A 93 0.49 -8.80 -1.25
CA ALA A 93 0.12 -9.90 -0.37
C ALA A 93 1.36 -10.66 0.14
N ILE A 94 2.32 -10.97 -0.74
CA ILE A 94 3.58 -11.62 -0.35
C ILE A 94 4.36 -10.74 0.62
N SER A 95 4.50 -9.44 0.31
CA SER A 95 5.18 -8.48 1.19
C SER A 95 4.54 -8.44 2.59
N TRP A 96 3.21 -8.42 2.64
CA TRP A 96 2.46 -8.38 3.90
C TRP A 96 2.60 -9.65 4.73
N VAL A 97 2.45 -10.82 4.10
CA VAL A 97 2.59 -12.11 4.77
C VAL A 97 4.03 -12.30 5.27
N ALA A 98 5.02 -11.95 4.44
CA ALA A 98 6.42 -12.02 4.84
C ALA A 98 6.75 -11.05 5.98
N ASN A 99 6.20 -9.83 5.97
CA ASN A 99 6.37 -8.86 7.05
C ASN A 99 5.72 -9.35 8.36
N LEU A 100 4.51 -9.92 8.29
CA LEU A 100 3.86 -10.50 9.46
C LEU A 100 4.70 -11.66 10.04
N ALA A 101 5.17 -12.57 9.20
CA ALA A 101 6.03 -13.68 9.62
C ALA A 101 7.36 -13.19 10.20
N LEU A 102 7.94 -12.13 9.63
CA LEU A 102 9.14 -11.47 10.16
C LEU A 102 8.90 -10.93 11.56
N ASN A 103 7.82 -10.19 11.80
CA ASN A 103 7.48 -9.67 13.13
C ASN A 103 7.29 -10.81 14.14
N VAL A 104 6.56 -11.87 13.77
CA VAL A 104 6.39 -13.05 14.63
C VAL A 104 7.75 -13.70 14.97
N SER A 105 8.63 -13.85 13.98
CA SER A 105 9.98 -14.41 14.19
C SER A 105 10.84 -13.55 15.11
N LEU A 106 10.75 -12.22 14.97
CA LEU A 106 11.46 -11.29 15.85
C LEU A 106 10.97 -11.41 17.29
N PHE A 107 9.68 -11.30 17.54
CA PHE A 107 9.12 -11.39 18.89
C PHE A 107 9.29 -12.76 19.56
N ALA A 108 9.52 -13.81 18.78
CA ALA A 108 9.77 -15.16 19.27
C ALA A 108 11.28 -15.44 19.52
N SER A 109 12.17 -14.51 19.20
CA SER A 109 13.62 -14.71 19.35
C SER A 109 14.18 -14.07 20.62
N ASP A 110 15.06 -14.78 21.30
CA ASP A 110 15.76 -14.29 22.50
C ASP A 110 16.77 -13.19 22.13
N GLU A 111 17.33 -13.26 20.93
CA GLU A 111 18.25 -12.27 20.39
C GLU A 111 17.57 -10.89 20.25
N TRP A 112 16.30 -10.86 19.79
CA TRP A 112 15.53 -9.61 19.73
C TRP A 112 15.26 -9.05 21.11
N ALA A 113 14.86 -9.90 22.06
CA ALA A 113 14.64 -9.49 23.45
C ALA A 113 15.93 -8.93 24.09
N THR A 114 17.09 -9.56 23.80
CA THR A 114 18.40 -9.09 24.26
C THR A 114 18.75 -7.74 23.66
N PHE A 115 18.58 -7.58 22.34
CA PHE A 115 18.81 -6.30 21.66
C PHE A 115 17.94 -5.18 22.23
N GLN A 116 16.67 -5.44 22.49
CA GLN A 116 15.78 -4.45 23.10
C GLN A 116 16.23 -4.03 24.50
N ALA A 117 16.79 -4.94 25.27
CA ALA A 117 17.27 -4.66 26.64
C ALA A 117 18.59 -3.89 26.66
N THR A 118 19.49 -4.15 25.71
CA THR A 118 20.87 -3.63 25.69
C THR A 118 21.07 -2.46 24.73
N ALA A 119 20.26 -2.40 23.64
CA ALA A 119 20.45 -1.53 22.46
C ALA A 119 21.87 -1.62 21.86
N ASN A 120 22.56 -2.77 22.04
CA ASN A 120 23.92 -2.98 21.58
C ASN A 120 23.93 -3.34 20.07
N PRO A 121 24.75 -2.68 19.22
CA PRO A 121 24.89 -3.03 17.81
C PRO A 121 25.27 -4.49 17.53
N GLU A 122 26.04 -5.14 18.41
CA GLU A 122 26.42 -6.55 18.26
C GLU A 122 25.19 -7.48 18.35
N ASP A 123 24.27 -7.18 19.29
CA ASP A 123 23.03 -7.95 19.45
C ASP A 123 22.11 -7.76 18.23
N LEU A 124 22.09 -6.55 17.63
CA LEU A 124 21.38 -6.31 16.36
C LEU A 124 21.95 -7.18 15.23
N ILE A 125 23.27 -7.31 15.14
CA ILE A 125 23.90 -8.18 14.14
C ILE A 125 23.48 -9.64 14.36
N ALA A 126 23.45 -10.10 15.62
CA ALA A 126 22.97 -11.45 15.93
C ALA A 126 21.53 -11.67 15.45
N VAL A 127 20.62 -10.72 15.68
CA VAL A 127 19.23 -10.77 15.17
C VAL A 127 19.20 -10.85 13.64
N LEU A 128 19.95 -9.97 12.96
CA LEU A 128 19.94 -9.89 11.48
C LEU A 128 20.56 -11.14 10.82
N THR A 129 21.39 -11.88 11.52
CA THR A 129 22.02 -13.12 11.03
C THR A 129 21.16 -14.37 11.27
N LEU A 130 20.05 -14.27 12.02
CA LEU A 130 19.11 -15.38 12.13
C LEU A 130 18.57 -15.76 10.74
N PRO A 131 18.65 -17.02 10.31
CA PRO A 131 18.29 -17.43 8.95
C PRO A 131 16.84 -17.04 8.55
N GLN A 132 15.90 -17.18 9.47
CA GLN A 132 14.50 -16.81 9.23
C GLN A 132 14.32 -15.29 9.09
N VAL A 133 15.03 -14.49 9.90
CA VAL A 133 14.99 -13.02 9.84
C VAL A 133 15.61 -12.52 8.55
N ALA A 134 16.79 -13.05 8.19
CA ALA A 134 17.47 -12.71 6.95
C ALA A 134 16.65 -13.06 5.71
N LEU A 135 16.04 -14.26 5.66
CA LEU A 135 15.19 -14.69 4.55
C LEU A 135 13.94 -13.83 4.45
N LEU A 136 13.17 -13.71 5.53
CA LEU A 136 11.90 -12.96 5.52
C LEU A 136 12.14 -11.47 5.30
N GLY A 137 13.19 -10.90 5.88
CA GLY A 137 13.59 -9.51 5.66
C GLY A 137 13.96 -9.24 4.21
N THR A 138 14.70 -10.15 3.57
CA THR A 138 15.05 -10.06 2.14
C THR A 138 13.80 -10.12 1.28
N VAL A 139 12.90 -11.09 1.51
CA VAL A 139 11.62 -11.21 0.77
C VAL A 139 10.77 -9.96 0.92
N THR A 140 10.61 -9.47 2.15
CA THR A 140 9.83 -8.25 2.43
C THR A 140 10.42 -7.03 1.72
N THR A 141 11.74 -6.88 1.77
CA THR A 141 12.44 -5.75 1.14
C THR A 141 12.27 -5.78 -0.38
N ILE A 142 12.55 -6.92 -1.02
CA ILE A 142 12.45 -7.04 -2.48
C ILE A 142 11.00 -6.81 -2.94
N THR A 143 10.03 -7.49 -2.33
CA THR A 143 8.62 -7.35 -2.74
C THR A 143 8.07 -5.97 -2.42
N GLY A 144 8.51 -5.34 -1.33
CA GLY A 144 8.18 -3.97 -0.98
C GLY A 144 8.72 -2.96 -2.00
N LEU A 145 10.00 -3.08 -2.39
CA LEU A 145 10.62 -2.23 -3.43
C LEU A 145 9.90 -2.37 -4.77
N VAL A 146 9.62 -3.60 -5.20
CA VAL A 146 8.85 -3.85 -6.43
C VAL A 146 7.47 -3.20 -6.36
N THR A 147 6.78 -3.32 -5.23
CA THR A 147 5.48 -2.68 -4.99
C THR A 147 5.57 -1.16 -5.10
N ILE A 148 6.57 -0.53 -4.48
CA ILE A 148 6.79 0.91 -4.56
C ILE A 148 7.04 1.35 -6.00
N VAL A 149 7.90 0.63 -6.74
CA VAL A 149 8.16 0.92 -8.16
C VAL A 149 6.85 0.89 -8.96
N PHE A 150 6.04 -0.14 -8.80
CA PHE A 150 4.73 -0.23 -9.48
C PHE A 150 3.77 0.90 -9.07
N CYS A 151 3.81 1.34 -7.83
CA CYS A 151 3.03 2.49 -7.38
C CYS A 151 3.50 3.82 -7.98
N CYS A 152 4.76 3.94 -8.37
CA CYS A 152 5.30 5.13 -9.03
C CYS A 152 5.00 5.19 -10.53
N LEU A 153 4.84 4.03 -11.21
CA LEU A 153 4.55 3.98 -12.65
C LEU A 153 3.17 4.56 -12.97
N ASP A 154 2.95 5.04 -14.18
CA ASP A 154 1.63 5.47 -14.63
C ASP A 154 0.67 4.27 -14.76
N GLY A 155 -0.61 4.54 -14.50
CA GLY A 155 -1.66 3.56 -14.74
C GLY A 155 -1.85 3.29 -16.23
N THR A 156 -2.44 2.12 -16.55
CA THR A 156 -2.76 1.77 -17.93
C THR A 156 -3.80 2.72 -18.52
N PRO A 157 -3.58 3.28 -19.71
CA PRO A 157 -4.59 4.10 -20.40
C PRO A 157 -5.81 3.25 -20.75
N GLY A 158 -7.01 3.83 -20.54
CA GLY A 158 -8.28 3.16 -20.83
C GLY A 158 -8.66 2.08 -19.80
N PRO A 159 -9.75 1.34 -20.05
CA PRO A 159 -10.24 0.28 -19.19
C PRO A 159 -9.27 -0.91 -19.18
N ASN A 160 -9.15 -1.56 -18.03
CA ASN A 160 -8.45 -2.82 -17.87
C ASN A 160 -9.31 -3.85 -17.12
N LYS A 161 -8.78 -5.04 -16.84
CA LYS A 161 -9.53 -6.12 -16.15
C LYS A 161 -10.06 -5.73 -14.75
N TYR A 162 -9.62 -4.60 -14.20
CA TYR A 162 -10.02 -4.12 -12.87
C TYR A 162 -10.99 -2.92 -12.95
N GLY A 163 -11.27 -2.40 -14.14
CA GLY A 163 -12.24 -1.33 -14.37
C GLY A 163 -11.71 -0.17 -15.19
N GLU A 164 -12.50 0.90 -15.22
CA GLU A 164 -12.19 2.15 -15.92
C GLU A 164 -10.98 2.86 -15.29
N SER A 165 -10.24 3.61 -16.10
CA SER A 165 -9.09 4.37 -15.62
C SER A 165 -9.54 5.61 -14.84
N PRO A 166 -9.00 5.84 -13.63
CA PRO A 166 -9.30 7.06 -12.88
C PRO A 166 -8.67 8.33 -13.52
N LYS A 167 -7.66 8.15 -14.38
CA LYS A 167 -6.90 9.24 -15.01
C LYS A 167 -7.27 9.46 -16.48
N TYR A 168 -7.73 8.42 -17.17
CA TYR A 168 -7.97 8.46 -18.61
C TYR A 168 -9.41 8.08 -18.93
N ALA A 169 -10.17 9.01 -19.50
CA ALA A 169 -11.51 8.76 -20.01
C ALA A 169 -11.48 8.49 -21.52
N VAL A 170 -12.28 7.55 -21.96
CA VAL A 170 -12.51 7.36 -23.39
C VAL A 170 -13.42 8.50 -23.86
N LYS A 171 -12.99 9.28 -24.87
CA LYS A 171 -13.86 10.27 -25.51
C LYS A 171 -15.02 9.54 -26.18
N GLN A 172 -16.23 9.83 -25.77
CA GLN A 172 -17.40 9.36 -26.50
C GLN A 172 -17.44 10.06 -27.87
N ASP A 173 -17.61 9.28 -28.92
CA ASP A 173 -17.83 9.85 -30.24
C ASP A 173 -19.20 10.56 -30.25
N PRO A 174 -19.27 11.85 -30.66
CA PRO A 174 -20.52 12.59 -30.69
C PRO A 174 -21.58 11.93 -31.59
N ALA A 175 -21.19 11.05 -32.51
CA ALA A 175 -22.08 10.25 -33.32
C ALA A 175 -22.89 9.19 -32.56
N SER A 176 -22.38 8.73 -31.36
CA SER A 176 -23.10 7.74 -30.55
C SER A 176 -24.21 8.36 -29.68
N GLU A 177 -24.09 9.64 -29.33
CA GLU A 177 -25.14 10.37 -28.60
C GLU A 177 -26.36 10.63 -29.47
N ALA A 178 -26.17 10.91 -30.77
CA ALA A 178 -27.26 11.14 -31.72
C ALA A 178 -28.12 9.88 -31.98
N THR A 179 -27.55 8.69 -31.79
CA THR A 179 -28.26 7.40 -32.01
C THR A 179 -29.08 6.95 -30.79
N GLN A 180 -28.79 7.45 -29.59
CA GLN A 180 -29.55 7.13 -28.36
C GLN A 180 -30.71 8.11 -28.10
N ALA A 181 -30.84 9.19 -28.91
CA ALA A 181 -31.87 10.21 -28.77
C ALA A 181 -33.03 10.03 -29.76
N ILE A 182 -33.07 8.94 -30.53
CA ILE A 182 -34.16 8.55 -31.44
C ILE A 182 -34.84 7.30 -30.90
#